data_494877e2b547ab613d22e2e62b225d9e
#
_entry.id   494877e2b547ab613d22e2e62b225d9e
#
_cell.length_a   1.000
_cell.length_b   1.000
_cell.length_c   1.000
_cell.angle_alpha   90.00
_cell.angle_beta   90.00
_cell.angle_gamma   90.00
#
_symmetry.space_group_name_H-M   'P 1'
#
loop_
_entity.id
_entity.type
_entity.pdbx_description
1 polymer ?
#
loop_
_entity_poly.entity_id
_entity_poly.type
_entity_poly.pdbx_seq_one_letter_code
_entity_poly.pdbx_strand_id
1 'polypeptide(L)'
;LTIYHPQVESWKDYKTLAYRMASSLVPNPQNEELGALFMTSTTVSNTQDHTVFFFFLDIKKIDFPSLEKSSVSSMDALVRGFLTPDKSMSVSLDLIAASTPKSKSKSTVKVNNDPPLIFSSTTPAVLLQLEGAPVKANTGQKDLKYVINSSMPLFEDTSSSKYYLYDGLEWQNAPATNGPWTFINNVPQSLIELSIDSEWTN
;
A
#
# COMPACT_ATOMS: atom_id res chain seq x y z
N LEU A 1 -21.57 -6.96 -0.65
CA LEU A 1 -20.88 -6.09 -1.60
C LEU A 1 -19.67 -6.83 -2.16
N THR A 2 -19.61 -7.03 -3.47
CA THR A 2 -18.44 -7.55 -4.18
C THR A 2 -17.80 -6.40 -4.94
N ILE A 3 -16.47 -6.29 -4.84
CA ILE A 3 -15.69 -5.27 -5.53
C ILE A 3 -14.75 -5.99 -6.48
N TYR A 4 -14.74 -5.55 -7.73
CA TYR A 4 -13.92 -6.14 -8.79
C TYR A 4 -12.60 -5.37 -8.97
N HIS A 5 -11.72 -5.88 -9.81
CA HIS A 5 -10.41 -5.28 -10.05
C HIS A 5 -10.49 -3.81 -10.50
N PRO A 6 -9.57 -2.95 -10.05
CA PRO A 6 -9.56 -1.55 -10.43
C PRO A 6 -9.27 -1.37 -11.92
N GLN A 7 -10.00 -0.45 -12.55
CA GLN A 7 -9.72 0.08 -13.88
C GLN A 7 -9.09 1.46 -13.73
N VAL A 8 -7.85 1.60 -14.14
CA VAL A 8 -7.11 2.85 -14.00
C VAL A 8 -7.63 3.90 -14.97
N GLU A 9 -7.93 5.07 -14.47
CA GLU A 9 -8.27 6.26 -15.28
C GLU A 9 -7.05 7.15 -15.50
N SER A 10 -6.26 7.35 -14.45
CA SER A 10 -5.00 8.10 -14.54
C SER A 10 -4.07 7.72 -13.38
N TRP A 11 -2.76 7.79 -13.63
CA TRP A 11 -1.73 7.60 -12.61
C TRP A 11 -0.74 8.76 -12.65
N LYS A 12 -1.04 9.79 -11.87
CA LYS A 12 -0.28 11.02 -11.86
C LYS A 12 1.02 10.85 -11.06
N ASP A 13 2.13 11.13 -11.72
CA ASP A 13 3.48 11.08 -11.14
C ASP A 13 3.81 9.72 -10.46
N TYR A 14 3.11 8.64 -10.85
CA TYR A 14 3.19 7.33 -10.22
C TYR A 14 2.91 7.32 -8.70
N LYS A 15 2.24 8.37 -8.22
CA LYS A 15 1.93 8.58 -6.79
C LYS A 15 0.45 8.66 -6.50
N THR A 16 -0.32 9.31 -7.37
CA THR A 16 -1.76 9.45 -7.20
C THR A 16 -2.49 8.72 -8.32
N LEU A 17 -3.18 7.66 -7.94
CA LEU A 17 -3.98 6.84 -8.84
C LEU A 17 -5.44 7.27 -8.75
N ALA A 18 -6.06 7.59 -9.89
CA ALA A 18 -7.50 7.66 -10.05
C ALA A 18 -7.98 6.42 -10.79
N TYR A 19 -8.97 5.76 -10.24
CA TYR A 19 -9.47 4.50 -10.76
C TYR A 19 -10.94 4.31 -10.43
N ARG A 20 -11.58 3.43 -11.17
CA ARG A 20 -12.94 2.96 -10.87
C ARG A 20 -12.92 1.46 -10.65
N MET A 21 -13.77 0.99 -9.78
CA MET A 21 -14.00 -0.42 -9.53
C MET A 21 -15.47 -0.74 -9.81
N ALA A 22 -15.71 -1.71 -10.67
CA ALA A 22 -17.04 -2.28 -10.77
C ALA A 22 -17.40 -2.93 -9.44
N SER A 23 -18.63 -2.83 -9.05
CA SER A 23 -19.13 -3.41 -7.81
C SER A 23 -20.49 -4.02 -7.99
N SER A 24 -20.76 -5.11 -7.27
CA SER A 24 -22.09 -5.69 -7.19
C SER A 24 -22.55 -5.72 -5.75
N LEU A 25 -23.81 -5.44 -5.57
CA LEU A 25 -24.49 -5.48 -4.31
C LEU A 25 -25.68 -6.41 -4.40
N VAL A 26 -25.83 -7.29 -3.44
CA VAL A 26 -26.97 -8.17 -3.29
C VAL A 26 -27.75 -7.77 -2.05
N PRO A 27 -28.71 -6.82 -2.16
CA PRO A 27 -29.51 -6.38 -1.03
C PRO A 27 -30.41 -7.50 -0.51
N ASN A 28 -30.87 -8.36 -1.41
CA ASN A 28 -31.59 -9.60 -1.11
C ASN A 28 -31.18 -10.68 -2.15
N PRO A 29 -31.38 -11.99 -1.85
CA PRO A 29 -30.92 -13.09 -2.71
C PRO A 29 -31.46 -13.08 -4.15
N GLN A 30 -32.46 -12.26 -4.45
CA GLN A 30 -33.11 -12.23 -5.76
C GLN A 30 -32.71 -11.03 -6.62
N ASN A 31 -32.07 -10.02 -6.05
CA ASN A 31 -31.71 -8.79 -6.75
C ASN A 31 -30.23 -8.46 -6.57
N GLU A 32 -29.49 -8.54 -7.67
CA GLU A 32 -28.13 -8.04 -7.76
C GLU A 32 -28.13 -6.66 -8.43
N GLU A 33 -27.59 -5.67 -7.73
CA GLU A 33 -27.44 -4.31 -8.21
C GLU A 33 -26.00 -4.06 -8.62
N LEU A 34 -25.80 -3.68 -9.87
CA LEU A 34 -24.46 -3.38 -10.40
C LEU A 34 -24.17 -1.89 -10.32
N GLY A 35 -22.94 -1.57 -9.96
CA GLY A 35 -22.51 -0.18 -9.82
C GLY A 35 -21.02 0.00 -10.02
N ALA A 36 -20.57 1.21 -9.80
CA ALA A 36 -19.17 1.59 -9.87
C ALA A 36 -18.78 2.52 -8.73
N LEU A 37 -17.60 2.30 -8.19
CA LEU A 37 -16.94 3.17 -7.22
C LEU A 37 -15.83 3.94 -7.94
N PHE A 38 -15.86 5.26 -7.84
CA PHE A 38 -14.81 6.13 -8.36
C PHE A 38 -13.93 6.58 -7.20
N MET A 39 -12.66 6.27 -7.29
CA MET A 39 -11.74 6.42 -6.18
C MET A 39 -10.43 7.08 -6.56
N THR A 40 -9.80 7.68 -5.58
CA THR A 40 -8.40 8.07 -5.67
C THR A 40 -7.63 7.48 -4.49
N SER A 41 -6.37 7.15 -4.73
CA SER A 41 -5.46 6.65 -3.71
C SER A 41 -4.08 7.21 -3.92
N THR A 42 -3.34 7.34 -2.85
CA THR A 42 -1.89 7.46 -2.94
C THR A 42 -1.32 6.07 -3.17
N THR A 43 -0.30 5.96 -4.00
CA THR A 43 0.32 4.68 -4.34
C THR A 43 1.82 4.71 -4.14
N VAL A 44 2.36 3.54 -3.79
CA VAL A 44 3.79 3.25 -3.82
C VAL A 44 3.98 1.95 -4.60
N SER A 45 4.88 1.98 -5.56
CA SER A 45 5.24 0.79 -6.33
C SER A 45 6.48 0.14 -5.71
N ASN A 46 6.40 -1.17 -5.48
CA ASN A 46 7.56 -2.00 -5.22
C ASN A 46 7.95 -2.70 -6.52
N THR A 47 9.08 -2.31 -7.09
CA THR A 47 9.57 -2.85 -8.37
C THR A 47 10.18 -4.24 -8.22
N GLN A 48 10.63 -4.62 -7.02
CA GLN A 48 11.18 -5.96 -6.77
C GLN A 48 10.08 -7.01 -6.74
N ASP A 49 8.98 -6.71 -6.06
CA ASP A 49 7.85 -7.64 -5.90
C ASP A 49 6.79 -7.46 -6.99
N HIS A 50 7.00 -6.54 -7.95
CA HIS A 50 6.02 -6.19 -8.98
C HIS A 50 4.64 -5.84 -8.43
N THR A 51 4.59 -5.12 -7.30
CA THR A 51 3.36 -4.72 -6.63
C THR A 51 3.19 -3.21 -6.53
N VAL A 52 1.94 -2.77 -6.46
CA VAL A 52 1.55 -1.40 -6.15
C VAL A 52 0.68 -1.43 -4.92
N PHE A 53 1.10 -0.72 -3.88
CA PHE A 53 0.32 -0.50 -2.68
C PHE A 53 -0.54 0.75 -2.81
N PHE A 54 -1.82 0.61 -2.46
CA PHE A 54 -2.80 1.68 -2.38
C PHE A 54 -3.03 2.02 -0.93
N PHE A 55 -2.98 3.29 -0.60
CA PHE A 55 -3.28 3.79 0.73
C PHE A 55 -3.93 5.17 0.64
N PHE A 56 -4.52 5.65 1.73
CA PHE A 56 -5.37 6.83 1.74
C PHE A 56 -6.48 6.74 0.68
N LEU A 57 -7.30 5.68 0.81
CA LEU A 57 -8.42 5.44 -0.09
C LEU A 57 -9.45 6.57 0.06
N ASP A 58 -9.76 7.27 -1.02
CA ASP A 58 -10.75 8.34 -1.04
C ASP A 58 -11.82 8.06 -2.10
N ILE A 59 -13.06 7.87 -1.65
CA ILE A 59 -14.21 7.60 -2.50
C ILE A 59 -14.76 8.93 -3.01
N LYS A 60 -14.56 9.20 -4.29
CA LYS A 60 -15.04 10.41 -4.97
C LYS A 60 -16.50 10.34 -5.37
N LYS A 61 -16.95 9.18 -5.88
CA LYS A 61 -18.33 8.96 -6.31
C LYS A 61 -18.69 7.49 -6.14
N ILE A 62 -19.92 7.26 -5.73
CA ILE A 62 -20.57 5.96 -5.71
C ILE A 62 -21.73 6.03 -6.71
N ASP A 63 -21.81 5.09 -7.65
CA ASP A 63 -22.78 5.10 -8.73
C ASP A 63 -23.44 3.72 -8.87
N PHE A 64 -24.70 3.62 -8.47
CA PHE A 64 -25.55 2.45 -8.67
C PHE A 64 -26.82 2.93 -9.37
N PRO A 65 -26.85 2.89 -10.72
CA PRO A 65 -27.92 3.52 -11.49
C PRO A 65 -29.31 2.93 -11.24
N SER A 66 -29.39 1.68 -10.85
CA SER A 66 -30.65 0.96 -10.61
C SER A 66 -31.23 1.21 -9.21
N LEU A 67 -30.46 1.77 -8.29
CA LEU A 67 -30.93 2.04 -6.94
C LEU A 67 -31.84 3.27 -6.85
N GLU A 68 -32.90 3.14 -6.10
CA GLU A 68 -33.73 4.31 -5.75
C GLU A 68 -32.94 5.31 -4.90
N LYS A 69 -33.23 6.60 -5.10
CA LYS A 69 -32.56 7.70 -4.39
C LYS A 69 -32.57 7.57 -2.87
N SER A 70 -33.63 7.00 -2.32
CA SER A 70 -33.79 6.73 -0.88
C SER A 70 -32.75 5.72 -0.35
N SER A 71 -32.34 4.77 -1.17
CA SER A 71 -31.39 3.70 -0.82
C SER A 71 -29.94 4.12 -1.02
N VAL A 72 -29.67 5.14 -1.84
CA VAL A 72 -28.31 5.61 -2.16
C VAL A 72 -27.57 6.10 -0.93
N SER A 73 -28.22 6.83 -0.03
CA SER A 73 -27.59 7.37 1.18
C SER A 73 -27.15 6.26 2.15
N SER A 74 -27.99 5.25 2.32
CA SER A 74 -27.66 4.08 3.16
C SER A 74 -26.51 3.28 2.55
N MET A 75 -26.48 3.17 1.22
CA MET A 75 -25.43 2.51 0.48
C MET A 75 -24.11 3.27 0.60
N ASP A 76 -24.11 4.58 0.42
CA ASP A 76 -22.92 5.42 0.58
C ASP A 76 -22.29 5.22 1.96
N ALA A 77 -23.11 5.21 3.02
CA ALA A 77 -22.64 4.97 4.37
C ALA A 77 -22.04 3.56 4.55
N LEU A 78 -22.65 2.53 3.98
CA LEU A 78 -22.14 1.16 4.04
C LEU A 78 -20.80 1.02 3.31
N VAL A 79 -20.69 1.55 2.09
CA VAL A 79 -19.45 1.47 1.29
C VAL A 79 -18.32 2.24 1.97
N ARG A 80 -18.59 3.43 2.49
CA ARG A 80 -17.59 4.22 3.24
C ARG A 80 -17.20 3.59 4.55
N GLY A 81 -18.12 2.90 5.22
CA GLY A 81 -17.82 2.12 6.43
C GLY A 81 -16.94 0.90 6.14
N PHE A 82 -17.05 0.32 4.94
CA PHE A 82 -16.25 -0.83 4.53
C PHE A 82 -14.88 -0.42 3.97
N LEU A 83 -14.83 0.64 3.16
CA LEU A 83 -13.61 1.19 2.55
C LEU A 83 -13.15 2.43 3.32
N THR A 84 -12.58 2.24 4.49
CA THR A 84 -12.06 3.35 5.30
C THR A 84 -10.71 3.84 4.76
N PRO A 85 -10.37 5.14 4.93
CA PRO A 85 -9.14 5.73 4.39
C PRO A 85 -7.84 5.09 4.92
N ASP A 86 -7.91 4.42 6.05
CA ASP A 86 -6.79 3.74 6.71
C ASP A 86 -6.52 2.33 6.17
N LYS A 87 -7.43 1.80 5.35
CA LYS A 87 -7.20 0.53 4.66
C LYS A 87 -6.15 0.70 3.56
N SER A 88 -5.31 -0.31 3.45
CA SER A 88 -4.37 -0.47 2.36
C SER A 88 -4.71 -1.74 1.57
N MET A 89 -4.36 -1.74 0.29
CA MET A 89 -4.48 -2.91 -0.57
C MET A 89 -3.27 -2.99 -1.49
N SER A 90 -2.89 -4.20 -1.86
CA SER A 90 -1.82 -4.46 -2.81
C SER A 90 -2.40 -5.04 -4.10
N VAL A 91 -1.89 -4.60 -5.24
CA VAL A 91 -2.29 -5.06 -6.57
C VAL A 91 -1.03 -5.25 -7.42
N SER A 92 -1.05 -6.22 -8.34
CA SER A 92 0.06 -6.41 -9.28
C SER A 92 0.33 -5.15 -10.09
N LEU A 93 1.61 -4.75 -10.16
CA LEU A 93 2.08 -3.63 -10.98
C LEU A 93 1.76 -3.86 -12.47
N ASP A 94 1.86 -5.11 -12.94
CA ASP A 94 1.58 -5.45 -14.33
C ASP A 94 0.10 -5.23 -14.67
N LEU A 95 -0.81 -5.55 -13.73
CA LEU A 95 -2.24 -5.32 -13.89
C LEU A 95 -2.55 -3.83 -13.99
N ILE A 96 -1.93 -3.01 -13.13
CA ILE A 96 -2.08 -1.55 -13.17
C ILE A 96 -1.50 -0.97 -14.45
N ALA A 97 -0.30 -1.40 -14.85
CA ALA A 97 0.35 -0.96 -16.09
C ALA A 97 -0.48 -1.32 -17.34
N ALA A 98 -1.04 -2.54 -17.38
CA ALA A 98 -1.89 -2.98 -18.48
C ALA A 98 -3.21 -2.22 -18.57
N SER A 99 -3.77 -1.79 -17.44
CA SER A 99 -5.04 -1.05 -17.37
C SER A 99 -4.87 0.47 -17.47
N THR A 100 -3.64 0.97 -17.38
CA THR A 100 -3.36 2.41 -17.49
C THR A 100 -3.48 2.87 -18.94
N PRO A 101 -4.31 3.89 -19.25
CA PRO A 101 -4.40 4.44 -20.58
C PRO A 101 -3.01 4.89 -21.06
N LYS A 102 -2.58 4.43 -22.24
CA LYS A 102 -1.32 4.87 -22.83
C LYS A 102 -1.39 6.38 -23.08
N SER A 103 -0.87 7.15 -22.16
CA SER A 103 -0.75 8.59 -22.31
C SER A 103 0.19 8.88 -23.48
N LYS A 104 -0.30 9.63 -24.48
CA LYS A 104 0.53 10.14 -25.59
C LYS A 104 1.43 11.29 -25.14
N SER A 105 1.58 11.53 -23.85
CA SER A 105 2.51 12.55 -23.38
C SER A 105 3.93 12.07 -23.62
N LYS A 106 4.61 12.73 -24.54
CA LYS A 106 6.08 12.77 -24.59
C LYS A 106 6.53 13.48 -23.31
N SER A 107 6.52 12.80 -22.18
CA SER A 107 7.25 13.30 -21.03
C SER A 107 8.73 13.21 -21.41
N THR A 108 9.36 14.34 -21.54
CA THR A 108 10.82 14.43 -21.50
C THR A 108 11.20 13.98 -20.09
N VAL A 109 11.46 12.70 -19.93
CA VAL A 109 12.02 12.16 -18.68
C VAL A 109 13.39 12.82 -18.57
N LYS A 110 13.58 13.66 -17.57
CA LYS A 110 14.88 14.22 -17.24
C LYS A 110 15.75 13.06 -16.77
N VAL A 111 16.62 12.61 -17.64
CA VAL A 111 17.57 11.53 -17.28
C VAL A 111 18.51 12.11 -16.22
N ASN A 112 18.51 11.51 -15.04
CA ASN A 112 19.51 11.81 -14.03
C ASN A 112 20.80 11.08 -14.40
N ASN A 113 21.83 11.84 -14.74
CA ASN A 113 23.16 11.32 -15.10
C ASN A 113 24.13 11.37 -13.90
N ASP A 114 23.64 11.63 -12.70
CA ASP A 114 24.49 11.62 -11.50
C ASP A 114 25.03 10.19 -11.29
N PRO A 115 26.32 10.04 -10.97
CA PRO A 115 26.86 8.71 -10.69
C PRO A 115 26.15 8.09 -9.49
N PRO A 116 25.95 6.76 -9.48
CA PRO A 116 25.31 6.08 -8.36
C PRO A 116 26.14 6.27 -7.07
N LEU A 117 25.45 6.39 -5.95
CA LEU A 117 26.10 6.42 -4.65
C LEU A 117 26.80 5.07 -4.38
N ILE A 118 28.06 5.13 -4.00
CA ILE A 118 28.85 3.95 -3.65
C ILE A 118 28.95 3.91 -2.12
N PHE A 119 28.43 2.82 -1.55
CA PHE A 119 28.55 2.54 -0.12
C PHE A 119 29.62 1.49 0.09
N SER A 120 30.44 1.65 1.10
CA SER A 120 31.46 0.67 1.48
C SER A 120 31.44 0.45 2.99
N SER A 121 31.71 -0.79 3.42
CA SER A 121 31.85 -1.16 4.81
C SER A 121 33.04 -2.08 4.98
N THR A 122 33.75 -1.96 6.10
CA THR A 122 34.86 -2.83 6.51
C THR A 122 34.39 -4.00 7.37
N THR A 123 33.12 -4.00 7.76
CA THR A 123 32.46 -5.06 8.52
C THR A 123 31.25 -5.57 7.74
N PRO A 124 30.77 -6.79 7.99
CA PRO A 124 29.51 -7.24 7.44
C PRO A 124 28.41 -6.22 7.66
N ALA A 125 27.71 -5.82 6.61
CA ALA A 125 26.68 -4.80 6.66
C ALA A 125 25.60 -5.09 5.61
N VAL A 126 24.39 -4.69 5.93
CA VAL A 126 23.23 -4.78 5.04
C VAL A 126 22.82 -3.36 4.64
N LEU A 127 22.53 -3.16 3.38
CA LEU A 127 22.06 -1.87 2.87
C LEU A 127 20.53 -1.80 2.93
N LEU A 128 20.03 -1.01 3.87
CA LEU A 128 18.62 -0.63 3.91
C LEU A 128 18.38 0.53 2.94
N GLN A 129 17.55 0.31 1.93
CA GLN A 129 17.15 1.35 0.98
C GLN A 129 15.69 1.75 1.21
N LEU A 130 15.44 3.04 1.14
CA LEU A 130 14.11 3.64 1.19
C LEU A 130 13.89 4.51 -0.04
N GLU A 131 12.81 4.32 -0.76
CA GLU A 131 12.42 5.19 -1.88
C GLU A 131 11.75 6.47 -1.36
N GLY A 132 12.54 7.40 -0.84
CA GLY A 132 12.07 8.65 -0.24
C GLY A 132 11.80 8.54 1.25
N ALA A 133 10.86 9.35 1.77
CA ALA A 133 10.46 9.27 3.16
C ALA A 133 9.70 7.95 3.44
N PRO A 134 9.81 7.38 4.67
CA PRO A 134 9.11 6.15 5.02
C PRO A 134 7.60 6.28 4.81
N VAL A 135 7.03 5.42 3.99
CA VAL A 135 5.59 5.32 3.78
C VAL A 135 5.06 4.13 4.59
N LYS A 136 4.11 4.42 5.48
CA LYS A 136 3.66 3.49 6.51
C LYS A 136 2.27 2.97 6.20
N ALA A 137 2.08 1.66 6.25
CA ALA A 137 0.79 0.99 6.15
C ALA A 137 0.43 0.30 7.47
N ASN A 138 -0.87 0.06 7.67
CA ASN A 138 -1.35 -0.70 8.81
C ASN A 138 -1.07 -2.19 8.61
N THR A 139 -0.58 -2.84 9.66
CA THR A 139 -0.33 -4.30 9.65
C THR A 139 -1.54 -5.12 10.14
N GLY A 140 -2.59 -4.46 10.62
CA GLY A 140 -3.67 -5.11 11.38
C GLY A 140 -3.36 -5.26 12.87
N GLN A 141 -2.10 -5.21 13.26
CA GLN A 141 -1.69 -5.20 14.67
C GLN A 141 -1.74 -3.76 15.23
N LYS A 142 -2.20 -3.67 16.50
CA LYS A 142 -2.23 -2.39 17.20
C LYS A 142 -0.81 -1.82 17.33
N ASP A 143 -0.68 -0.52 17.10
CA ASP A 143 0.56 0.24 17.25
C ASP A 143 1.74 -0.21 16.35
N LEU A 144 1.52 -1.14 15.41
CA LEU A 144 2.55 -1.60 14.48
C LEU A 144 2.23 -1.17 13.05
N LYS A 145 3.19 -0.53 12.40
CA LYS A 145 3.12 -0.07 11.00
C LYS A 145 4.20 -0.76 10.18
N TYR A 146 3.88 -1.12 8.94
CA TYR A 146 4.84 -1.62 7.97
C TYR A 146 5.32 -0.49 7.05
N VAL A 147 6.62 -0.42 6.78
CA VAL A 147 7.19 0.56 5.84
C VAL A 147 7.28 -0.07 4.46
N ILE A 148 6.33 0.29 3.59
CA ILE A 148 6.11 -0.35 2.28
C ILE A 148 7.13 0.03 1.21
N ASN A 149 7.84 1.14 1.36
CA ASN A 149 8.87 1.59 0.42
C ASN A 149 10.30 1.27 0.89
N SER A 150 10.44 0.22 1.69
CA SER A 150 11.72 -0.31 2.16
C SER A 150 12.14 -1.52 1.34
N SER A 151 13.43 -1.65 1.07
CA SER A 151 14.01 -2.83 0.40
C SER A 151 14.05 -4.09 1.27
N MET A 152 13.69 -3.95 2.55
CA MET A 152 13.70 -5.04 3.53
C MET A 152 12.48 -4.90 4.45
N PRO A 153 12.02 -5.98 5.08
CA PRO A 153 10.95 -5.92 6.07
C PRO A 153 11.29 -4.93 7.20
N LEU A 154 10.63 -3.78 7.18
CA LEU A 154 10.84 -2.68 8.11
C LEU A 154 9.52 -2.28 8.76
N PHE A 155 9.50 -2.27 10.07
CA PHE A 155 8.32 -1.96 10.88
C PHE A 155 8.60 -0.78 11.81
N GLU A 156 7.54 -0.04 12.13
CA GLU A 156 7.56 0.97 13.20
C GLU A 156 6.57 0.56 14.28
N ASP A 157 7.05 0.48 15.49
CA ASP A 157 6.20 0.43 16.67
C ASP A 157 5.96 1.86 17.16
N THR A 158 4.73 2.34 16.96
CA THR A 158 4.35 3.70 17.31
C THR A 158 4.25 3.92 18.82
N SER A 159 4.11 2.85 19.61
CA SER A 159 4.05 2.93 21.07
C SER A 159 5.42 3.21 21.69
N SER A 160 6.45 2.58 21.16
CA SER A 160 7.85 2.76 21.60
C SER A 160 8.63 3.76 20.75
N SER A 161 8.05 4.21 19.62
CA SER A 161 8.70 5.05 18.61
C SER A 161 10.03 4.45 18.09
N LYS A 162 10.05 3.13 17.92
CA LYS A 162 11.20 2.38 17.41
C LYS A 162 10.90 1.74 16.06
N TYR A 163 11.95 1.63 15.26
CA TYR A 163 11.94 0.85 14.04
C TYR A 163 12.52 -0.55 14.29
N TYR A 164 11.98 -1.53 13.62
CA TYR A 164 12.41 -2.93 13.64
C TYR A 164 12.67 -3.41 12.23
N LEU A 165 13.85 -3.96 11.99
CA LEU A 165 14.31 -4.47 10.71
C LEU A 165 14.56 -5.96 10.82
N TYR A 166 14.08 -6.73 9.84
CA TYR A 166 14.47 -8.12 9.66
C TYR A 166 15.38 -8.24 8.43
N ASP A 167 16.59 -8.73 8.60
CA ASP A 167 17.59 -8.86 7.53
C ASP A 167 17.58 -10.23 6.84
N GLY A 168 16.59 -11.08 7.18
CA GLY A 168 16.48 -12.48 6.71
C GLY A 168 17.07 -13.49 7.68
N LEU A 169 17.83 -13.05 8.68
CA LEU A 169 18.45 -13.90 9.71
C LEU A 169 18.07 -13.45 11.12
N GLU A 170 18.20 -12.17 11.39
CA GLU A 170 18.09 -11.62 12.75
C GLU A 170 17.27 -10.31 12.74
N TRP A 171 16.71 -10.03 13.90
CA TRP A 171 16.01 -8.77 14.12
C TRP A 171 16.93 -7.70 14.71
N GLN A 172 16.75 -6.49 14.21
CA GLN A 172 17.44 -5.31 14.71
C GLN A 172 16.42 -4.23 15.06
N ASN A 173 16.76 -3.35 16.00
CA ASN A 173 15.97 -2.15 16.24
C ASN A 173 16.80 -0.87 16.16
N ALA A 174 16.13 0.25 15.92
CA ALA A 174 16.71 1.58 15.90
C ALA A 174 15.70 2.64 16.31
N PRO A 175 16.15 3.82 16.81
CA PRO A 175 15.26 4.95 17.09
C PRO A 175 14.82 5.69 15.81
N ALA A 176 15.51 5.49 14.69
CA ALA A 176 15.19 6.09 13.41
C ALA A 176 15.65 5.18 12.26
N THR A 177 15.13 5.41 11.05
CA THR A 177 15.47 4.59 9.87
C THR A 177 16.94 4.66 9.46
N ASN A 178 17.65 5.70 9.83
CA ASN A 178 19.10 5.84 9.64
C ASN A 178 19.95 5.29 10.78
N GLY A 179 19.33 4.59 11.74
CA GLY A 179 20.02 3.94 12.88
C GLY A 179 20.26 4.87 14.08
N PRO A 180 21.19 4.51 14.96
CA PRO A 180 22.00 3.28 14.91
C PRO A 180 21.16 2.01 15.11
N TRP A 181 21.46 0.98 14.32
CA TRP A 181 20.81 -0.33 14.39
C TRP A 181 21.53 -1.22 15.42
N THR A 182 20.72 -1.95 16.19
CA THR A 182 21.23 -2.86 17.24
C THR A 182 20.47 -4.18 17.15
N PHE A 183 21.20 -5.28 17.14
CA PHE A 183 20.62 -6.62 17.20
C PHE A 183 19.84 -6.84 18.48
N ILE A 184 18.70 -7.53 18.37
CA ILE A 184 17.83 -7.83 19.49
C ILE A 184 17.54 -9.32 19.56
N ASN A 185 17.60 -9.87 20.78
CA ASN A 185 17.19 -11.26 21.06
C ASN A 185 15.72 -11.32 21.51
N ASN A 186 15.18 -10.22 22.02
CA ASN A 186 13.79 -10.10 22.45
C ASN A 186 12.98 -9.32 21.42
N VAL A 187 12.36 -10.05 20.50
CA VAL A 187 11.47 -9.50 19.49
C VAL A 187 10.10 -9.23 20.13
N PRO A 188 9.49 -8.04 19.92
CA PRO A 188 8.13 -7.78 20.39
C PRO A 188 7.13 -8.83 19.89
N GLN A 189 6.18 -9.20 20.76
CA GLN A 189 5.18 -10.22 20.45
C GLN A 189 4.36 -9.89 19.20
N SER A 190 4.04 -8.62 18.98
CA SER A 190 3.33 -8.13 17.80
C SER A 190 4.05 -8.42 16.48
N LEU A 191 5.39 -8.41 16.48
CA LEU A 191 6.20 -8.77 15.31
C LEU A 191 6.28 -10.28 15.12
N ILE A 192 6.33 -11.04 16.21
CA ILE A 192 6.32 -12.52 16.16
C ILE A 192 4.99 -13.01 15.57
N GLU A 193 3.89 -12.41 15.97
CA GLU A 193 2.55 -12.74 15.45
C GLU A 193 2.40 -12.43 13.96
N LEU A 194 3.02 -11.36 13.46
CA LEU A 194 3.05 -11.05 12.03
C LEU A 194 3.90 -12.05 11.22
N SER A 195 5.00 -12.54 11.77
CA SER A 195 5.89 -13.48 11.06
C SER A 195 5.26 -14.86 10.84
N ILE A 196 4.14 -15.14 11.51
CA ILE A 196 3.36 -16.37 11.32
C ILE A 196 2.43 -16.23 10.09
N ASP A 197 2.03 -15.02 9.75
CA ASP A 197 1.29 -14.72 8.52
C ASP A 197 2.27 -14.51 7.36
N SER A 198 2.35 -15.50 6.47
CA SER A 198 3.32 -15.63 5.38
C SER A 198 3.39 -14.49 4.36
N GLU A 199 2.54 -13.48 4.47
CA GLU A 199 2.54 -12.31 3.57
C GLU A 199 3.71 -11.33 3.82
N TRP A 200 4.39 -11.43 4.97
CA TRP A 200 5.42 -10.47 5.40
C TRP A 200 6.84 -11.03 5.38
N THR A 201 7.00 -12.32 5.08
CA THR A 201 8.30 -13.04 5.14
C THR A 201 8.84 -13.51 3.79
N ASN A 202 8.21 -13.10 2.66
CA ASN A 202 8.69 -13.42 1.31
C ASN A 202 9.22 -12.20 0.60
#